data_e532a4d19b4e9917cc5efdee8f793c9f
#
_entry.id   e532a4d19b4e9917cc5efdee8f793c9f
#
_cell.length_a   1.000
_cell.length_b   1.000
_cell.length_c   1.000
_cell.angle_alpha   90.00
_cell.angle_beta   90.00
_cell.angle_gamma   90.00
#
_symmetry.space_group_name_H-M   'P 1'
#
loop_
_entity.id
_entity.type
_entity.pdbx_description
1 polymer ?
#
loop_
_entity_poly.entity_id
_entity_poly.type
_entity_poly.pdbx_seq_one_letter_code
_entity_poly.pdbx_strand_id
1 'polypeptide(L)'
;MFYLHCSKQLLDRVSSVLSEPTGTGGNILGNWYAKAIFSKPQVALFVNERTLLPVLMPLAPASSLVERFPQYLFKVLLSQGVSESFMQQELNYLDEVVYCKSTNRSIIGILNMFTYHLESYQSIHYANDWYELSMMMADTPCGPLYKSTITPGNALREFALSGQIH
;
A
#
# COMPACT_ATOMS: atom_id res chain seq x y z
N MET A 1 10.78 6.34 10.21
CA MET A 1 11.39 5.36 9.29
C MET A 1 10.44 4.20 9.08
N PHE A 2 10.30 3.73 7.86
CA PHE A 2 9.52 2.55 7.54
C PHE A 2 10.23 1.69 6.50
N TYR A 3 9.91 0.40 6.47
CA TYR A 3 10.45 -0.55 5.50
C TYR A 3 9.49 -0.67 4.31
N LEU A 4 10.03 -0.50 3.10
CA LEU A 4 9.30 -0.69 1.86
C LEU A 4 9.91 -1.86 1.09
N HIS A 5 9.15 -2.95 1.00
CA HIS A 5 9.56 -4.15 0.27
C HIS A 5 9.10 -4.02 -1.17
N CYS A 6 10.04 -3.95 -2.09
CA CYS A 6 9.78 -3.63 -3.48
C CYS A 6 10.05 -4.81 -4.41
N SER A 7 9.25 -4.90 -5.48
CA SER A 7 9.57 -5.78 -6.60
C SER A 7 10.86 -5.33 -7.27
N LYS A 8 11.51 -6.25 -7.99
CA LYS A 8 12.76 -5.96 -8.70
C LYS A 8 12.57 -4.81 -9.71
N GLN A 9 11.48 -4.84 -10.47
CA GLN A 9 11.20 -3.80 -11.46
C GLN A 9 11.05 -2.42 -10.83
N LEU A 10 10.43 -2.34 -9.65
CA LEU A 10 10.31 -1.07 -8.94
C LEU A 10 11.67 -0.62 -8.40
N LEU A 11 12.46 -1.53 -7.82
CA LEU A 11 13.80 -1.21 -7.33
C LEU A 11 14.69 -0.65 -8.43
N ASP A 12 14.61 -1.20 -9.64
CA ASP A 12 15.37 -0.70 -10.79
C ASP A 12 15.01 0.75 -11.14
N ARG A 13 13.79 1.17 -10.83
CA ARG A 13 13.32 2.56 -11.09
C ARG A 13 13.69 3.54 -9.99
N VAL A 14 13.76 3.10 -8.74
CA VAL A 14 14.07 3.99 -7.62
C VAL A 14 15.55 4.03 -7.27
N SER A 15 16.38 3.17 -7.88
CA SER A 15 17.85 3.17 -7.79
C SER A 15 18.36 3.23 -6.36
N SER A 16 17.83 2.39 -5.45
CA SER A 16 18.10 2.50 -4.03
C SER A 16 19.02 1.42 -3.52
N VAL A 17 19.69 1.71 -2.42
CA VAL A 17 20.49 0.74 -1.68
C VAL A 17 19.53 -0.18 -0.94
N LEU A 18 19.70 -1.50 -1.11
CA LEU A 18 18.91 -2.49 -0.42
C LEU A 18 19.45 -2.78 0.98
N SER A 19 18.53 -3.01 1.92
CA SER A 19 18.87 -3.45 3.27
C SER A 19 18.04 -4.66 3.65
N GLU A 20 18.55 -5.47 4.57
CA GLU A 20 17.76 -6.54 5.16
C GLU A 20 16.84 -5.95 6.22
N PRO A 21 15.56 -6.35 6.26
CA PRO A 21 14.66 -5.84 7.28
C PRO A 21 15.04 -6.41 8.66
N THR A 22 15.14 -5.54 9.66
CA THR A 22 15.48 -5.92 11.05
C THR A 22 14.26 -5.79 11.97
N GLY A 23 13.05 -5.96 11.43
CA GLY A 23 11.80 -5.82 12.18
C GLY A 23 10.83 -4.90 11.48
N THR A 24 10.15 -4.05 12.22
CA THR A 24 9.24 -3.03 11.69
C THR A 24 9.78 -1.63 11.95
N GLY A 25 9.36 -0.67 11.15
CA GLY A 25 9.70 0.73 11.36
C GLY A 25 8.91 1.36 12.51
N GLY A 26 8.96 2.69 12.63
CA GLY A 26 8.24 3.43 13.65
C GLY A 26 6.77 3.67 13.35
N ASN A 27 6.34 3.45 12.11
CA ASN A 27 4.95 3.66 11.69
C ASN A 27 4.02 2.59 12.23
N ILE A 28 2.76 2.97 12.52
CA ILE A 28 1.81 2.08 13.21
C ILE A 28 1.37 0.89 12.34
N LEU A 29 1.26 1.07 11.03
CA LEU A 29 0.85 0.00 10.11
C LEU A 29 1.98 -0.98 9.77
N GLY A 30 3.22 -0.65 10.14
CA GLY A 30 4.36 -1.53 9.90
C GLY A 30 4.79 -1.55 8.43
N ASN A 31 5.17 -2.73 7.95
CA ASN A 31 5.79 -2.86 6.64
C ASN A 31 4.82 -2.63 5.48
N TRP A 32 5.32 -2.00 4.44
CA TRP A 32 4.62 -1.81 3.17
C TRP A 32 5.34 -2.57 2.06
N TYR A 33 4.57 -3.04 1.11
CA TYR A 33 5.06 -3.69 -0.10
C TYR A 33 4.63 -2.88 -1.31
N ALA A 34 5.48 -2.84 -2.33
CA ALA A 34 5.16 -2.08 -3.54
C ALA A 34 5.66 -2.77 -4.80
N LYS A 35 4.94 -2.56 -5.88
CA LYS A 35 5.34 -3.01 -7.21
C LYS A 35 5.02 -1.96 -8.26
N ALA A 36 5.73 -2.01 -9.38
CA ALA A 36 5.42 -1.21 -10.55
C ALA A 36 4.46 -1.97 -11.47
N ILE A 37 3.47 -1.26 -12.02
CA ILE A 37 2.55 -1.77 -13.01
C ILE A 37 2.77 -0.96 -14.29
N PHE A 38 3.25 -1.62 -15.34
CA PHE A 38 3.64 -0.97 -16.60
C PHE A 38 2.46 -0.85 -17.56
N SER A 39 1.38 -0.26 -17.09
CA SER A 39 0.23 0.12 -17.90
C SER A 39 0.45 1.51 -18.51
N LYS A 40 -0.57 2.07 -19.15
CA LYS A 40 -0.57 3.44 -19.67
C LYS A 40 -1.71 4.22 -19.02
N PRO A 41 -1.43 5.12 -18.06
CA PRO A 41 -0.12 5.47 -17.50
C PRO A 41 0.43 4.40 -16.53
N GLN A 42 1.75 4.47 -16.27
CA GLN A 42 2.40 3.56 -15.31
C GLN A 42 1.98 3.90 -13.89
N VAL A 43 1.78 2.86 -13.08
CA VAL A 43 1.21 2.95 -11.74
C VAL A 43 2.14 2.25 -10.74
N ALA A 44 2.23 2.79 -9.53
CA ALA A 44 2.78 2.09 -8.39
C ALA A 44 1.63 1.61 -7.50
N LEU A 45 1.69 0.35 -7.11
CA LEU A 45 0.74 -0.27 -6.19
C LEU A 45 1.46 -0.55 -4.88
N PHE A 46 0.95 0.04 -3.80
CA PHE A 46 1.42 -0.21 -2.43
C PHE A 46 0.38 -1.06 -1.70
N VAL A 47 0.85 -2.04 -0.92
CA VAL A 47 -0.02 -2.88 -0.09
C VAL A 47 0.59 -2.98 1.30
N ASN A 48 -0.23 -2.74 2.32
CA ASN A 48 0.20 -2.87 3.70
C ASN A 48 0.24 -4.34 4.12
N GLU A 49 1.29 -4.74 4.84
CA GLU A 49 1.48 -6.13 5.25
C GLU A 49 0.40 -6.61 6.22
N ARG A 50 -0.04 -5.78 7.15
CA ARG A 50 -1.00 -6.17 8.20
C ARG A 50 -2.45 -6.19 7.74
N THR A 51 -2.82 -5.16 6.99
CA THR A 51 -4.23 -4.92 6.63
C THR A 51 -4.54 -5.27 5.20
N LEU A 52 -3.52 -5.47 4.37
CA LEU A 52 -3.60 -5.63 2.91
C LEU A 52 -4.18 -4.39 2.22
N LEU A 53 -4.21 -3.25 2.90
CA LEU A 53 -4.73 -2.00 2.34
C LEU A 53 -3.96 -1.61 1.08
N PRO A 54 -4.65 -1.45 -0.06
CA PRO A 54 -3.99 -1.03 -1.30
C PRO A 54 -4.00 0.49 -1.45
N VAL A 55 -2.92 1.02 -1.99
CA VAL A 55 -2.82 2.42 -2.39
C VAL A 55 -2.22 2.48 -3.79
N LEU A 56 -2.95 3.08 -4.71
CA LEU A 56 -2.48 3.30 -6.08
C LEU A 56 -2.05 4.75 -6.25
N MET A 57 -0.99 4.95 -7.02
CA MET A 57 -0.52 6.28 -7.38
C MET A 57 0.28 6.24 -8.68
N PRO A 58 0.45 7.38 -9.38
CA PRO A 58 1.30 7.42 -10.55
C PRO A 58 2.73 7.03 -10.22
N LEU A 59 3.34 6.17 -11.04
CA LEU A 59 4.73 5.77 -10.85
C LEU A 59 5.69 6.93 -11.14
N ALA A 60 5.43 7.65 -12.23
CA ALA A 60 6.32 8.72 -12.65
C ALA A 60 6.04 10.04 -11.90
N PRO A 61 7.08 10.79 -11.52
CA PRO A 61 8.48 10.42 -11.62
C PRO A 61 8.91 9.48 -10.48
N ALA A 62 9.65 8.42 -10.85
CA ALA A 62 10.03 7.40 -9.87
C ALA A 62 10.94 7.95 -8.76
N SER A 63 11.74 8.96 -9.07
CA SER A 63 12.65 9.58 -8.10
C SER A 63 11.94 10.24 -6.92
N SER A 64 10.68 10.63 -7.06
CA SER A 64 9.88 11.25 -6.00
C SER A 64 8.75 10.35 -5.49
N LEU A 65 8.74 9.07 -5.88
CA LEU A 65 7.64 8.16 -5.59
C LEU A 65 7.31 8.10 -4.10
N VAL A 66 8.31 7.83 -3.26
CA VAL A 66 8.11 7.66 -1.82
C VAL A 66 7.78 8.99 -1.14
N GLU A 67 8.30 10.11 -1.63
CA GLU A 67 7.96 11.43 -1.11
C GLU A 67 6.49 11.78 -1.36
N ARG A 68 5.91 11.28 -2.46
CA ARG A 68 4.50 11.50 -2.82
C ARG A 68 3.55 10.52 -2.17
N PHE A 69 4.02 9.36 -1.74
CA PHE A 69 3.19 8.31 -1.16
C PHE A 69 2.32 8.79 0.00
N PRO A 70 2.81 9.57 0.97
CA PRO A 70 1.99 9.98 2.11
C PRO A 70 0.72 10.72 1.73
N GLN A 71 0.73 11.54 0.70
CA GLN A 71 -0.48 12.28 0.29
C GLN A 71 -1.56 11.38 -0.31
N TYR A 72 -1.16 10.32 -1.02
CA TYR A 72 -2.12 9.33 -1.54
C TYR A 72 -2.66 8.46 -0.41
N LEU A 73 -1.79 8.02 0.48
CA LEU A 73 -2.21 7.25 1.66
C LEU A 73 -3.14 8.06 2.55
N PHE A 74 -2.88 9.34 2.76
CA PHE A 74 -3.71 10.21 3.58
C PHE A 74 -5.17 10.21 3.10
N LYS A 75 -5.40 10.34 1.80
CA LYS A 75 -6.76 10.33 1.23
C LYS A 75 -7.47 9.01 1.50
N VAL A 76 -6.77 7.89 1.34
CA VAL A 76 -7.33 6.57 1.60
C VAL A 76 -7.67 6.40 3.07
N LEU A 77 -6.77 6.76 3.97
CA LEU A 77 -6.99 6.66 5.42
C LEU A 77 -8.16 7.55 5.86
N LEU A 78 -8.23 8.77 5.36
CA LEU A 78 -9.31 9.70 5.68
C LEU A 78 -10.67 9.12 5.30
N SER A 79 -10.76 8.51 4.13
CA SER A 79 -12.00 7.90 3.63
C SER A 79 -12.42 6.67 4.40
N GLN A 80 -11.47 5.95 4.99
CA GLN A 80 -11.78 4.80 5.83
C GLN A 80 -12.23 5.17 7.24
N GLY A 81 -12.25 6.45 7.57
CA GLY A 81 -12.78 6.95 8.83
C GLY A 81 -11.89 6.70 10.04
N VAL A 82 -10.58 6.50 9.84
CA VAL A 82 -9.64 6.36 10.95
C VAL A 82 -9.39 7.71 11.62
N SER A 83 -8.99 7.69 12.90
CA SER A 83 -8.76 8.91 13.66
C SER A 83 -7.55 9.69 13.15
N GLU A 84 -7.53 10.99 13.41
CA GLU A 84 -6.40 11.86 13.10
C GLU A 84 -5.13 11.38 13.80
N SER A 85 -5.23 10.95 15.05
CA SER A 85 -4.11 10.39 15.81
C SER A 85 -3.50 9.17 15.13
N PHE A 86 -4.35 8.27 14.63
CA PHE A 86 -3.89 7.08 13.89
C PHE A 86 -3.17 7.50 12.60
N MET A 87 -3.76 8.43 11.85
CA MET A 87 -3.13 8.92 10.61
C MET A 87 -1.75 9.53 10.87
N GLN A 88 -1.60 10.31 11.94
CA GLN A 88 -0.31 10.90 12.28
C GLN A 88 0.72 9.84 12.67
N GLN A 89 0.32 8.82 13.41
CA GLN A 89 1.22 7.71 13.78
C GLN A 89 1.70 6.90 12.58
N GLU A 90 0.95 6.92 11.49
CA GLU A 90 1.40 6.32 10.24
C GLU A 90 2.24 7.30 9.43
N LEU A 91 1.69 8.48 9.13
CA LEU A 91 2.26 9.40 8.15
C LEU A 91 3.57 10.05 8.62
N ASN A 92 3.72 10.31 9.92
CA ASN A 92 4.91 10.98 10.45
C ASN A 92 6.20 10.15 10.33
N TYR A 93 6.09 8.85 10.08
CA TYR A 93 7.23 7.94 9.96
C TYR A 93 7.54 7.54 8.51
N LEU A 94 6.88 8.16 7.54
CA LEU A 94 7.07 7.84 6.12
C LEU A 94 8.10 8.75 5.43
N ASP A 95 8.74 9.65 6.16
CA ASP A 95 9.77 10.55 5.64
C ASP A 95 11.11 9.85 5.37
N GLU A 96 11.39 8.77 6.09
CA GLU A 96 12.58 7.95 5.87
C GLU A 96 12.17 6.54 5.45
N VAL A 97 12.65 6.12 4.28
CA VAL A 97 12.37 4.79 3.75
C VAL A 97 13.62 3.92 3.79
N VAL A 98 13.43 2.65 4.19
CA VAL A 98 14.44 1.61 4.03
C VAL A 98 13.93 0.63 2.99
N TYR A 99 14.62 0.55 1.86
CA TYR A 99 14.22 -0.32 0.76
C TYR A 99 14.69 -1.75 0.99
N CYS A 100 13.77 -2.69 0.84
CA CYS A 100 14.02 -4.12 0.96
C CYS A 100 13.51 -4.84 -0.28
N LYS A 101 14.05 -6.04 -0.52
CA LYS A 101 13.53 -6.90 -1.58
C LYS A 101 12.23 -7.57 -1.11
N SER A 102 11.23 -7.60 -1.97
CA SER A 102 9.98 -8.27 -1.70
C SER A 102 10.16 -9.79 -1.76
N THR A 103 9.95 -10.48 -0.64
CA THR A 103 10.13 -11.94 -0.54
C THR A 103 8.93 -12.68 0.07
N ASN A 104 7.97 -11.95 0.64
CA ASN A 104 6.77 -12.57 1.23
C ASN A 104 5.81 -13.01 0.11
N ARG A 105 5.72 -14.33 -0.10
CA ARG A 105 4.91 -14.90 -1.18
C ARG A 105 3.42 -14.59 -1.04
N SER A 106 2.90 -14.54 0.17
CA SER A 106 1.49 -14.22 0.41
C SER A 106 1.17 -12.80 -0.04
N ILE A 107 2.02 -11.84 0.33
CA ILE A 107 1.82 -10.44 -0.07
C ILE A 107 2.05 -10.26 -1.58
N ILE A 108 3.03 -10.94 -2.16
CA ILE A 108 3.26 -10.93 -3.62
C ILE A 108 2.00 -11.44 -4.34
N GLY A 109 1.36 -12.48 -3.83
CA GLY A 109 0.10 -12.98 -4.39
C GLY A 109 -1.02 -11.93 -4.34
N ILE A 110 -1.11 -11.18 -3.25
CA ILE A 110 -2.09 -10.09 -3.11
C ILE A 110 -1.78 -8.96 -4.10
N LEU A 111 -0.52 -8.58 -4.23
CA LEU A 111 -0.11 -7.57 -5.23
C LEU A 111 -0.51 -8.00 -6.65
N ASN A 112 -0.32 -9.27 -6.99
CA ASN A 112 -0.69 -9.80 -8.30
C ASN A 112 -2.22 -9.83 -8.49
N MET A 113 -2.97 -10.18 -7.46
CA MET A 113 -4.44 -10.15 -7.49
C MET A 113 -4.96 -8.74 -7.73
N PHE A 114 -4.44 -7.75 -7.03
CA PHE A 114 -4.84 -6.36 -7.23
C PHE A 114 -4.43 -5.83 -8.60
N THR A 115 -3.28 -6.25 -9.12
CA THR A 115 -2.86 -5.89 -10.48
C THR A 115 -3.89 -6.38 -11.50
N TYR A 116 -4.34 -7.62 -11.36
CA TYR A 116 -5.36 -8.20 -12.23
C TYR A 116 -6.68 -7.41 -12.13
N HIS A 117 -7.12 -7.09 -10.92
CA HIS A 117 -8.34 -6.31 -10.71
C HIS A 117 -8.23 -4.90 -11.31
N LEU A 118 -7.08 -4.26 -11.17
CA LEU A 118 -6.83 -2.95 -11.75
C LEU A 118 -6.98 -2.97 -13.27
N GLU A 119 -6.39 -3.96 -13.92
CA GLU A 119 -6.50 -4.11 -15.38
C GLU A 119 -7.96 -4.29 -15.81
N SER A 120 -8.74 -5.08 -15.05
CA SER A 120 -10.17 -5.27 -15.30
C SER A 120 -10.96 -3.97 -15.12
N TYR A 121 -10.71 -3.22 -14.05
CA TYR A 121 -11.39 -1.96 -13.79
C TYR A 121 -11.07 -0.91 -14.85
N GLN A 122 -9.82 -0.81 -15.28
CA GLN A 122 -9.42 0.14 -16.31
C GLN A 122 -10.08 -0.15 -17.66
N SER A 123 -10.25 -1.42 -18.00
CA SER A 123 -10.90 -1.80 -19.27
C SER A 123 -12.41 -1.49 -19.29
N ILE A 124 -13.06 -1.53 -18.13
CA ILE A 124 -14.50 -1.33 -18.01
C ILE A 124 -14.86 0.14 -17.78
N HIS A 125 -14.10 0.85 -16.95
CA HIS A 125 -14.48 2.18 -16.45
C HIS A 125 -13.66 3.32 -17.00
N TYR A 126 -12.57 3.08 -17.75
CA TYR A 126 -11.64 4.10 -18.27
C TYR A 126 -11.13 5.05 -17.18
N ALA A 127 -11.20 4.63 -15.90
CA ALA A 127 -10.92 5.52 -14.78
C ALA A 127 -9.42 5.57 -14.51
N ASN A 128 -8.87 6.79 -14.45
CA ASN A 128 -7.52 7.08 -13.98
C ASN A 128 -7.55 7.78 -12.62
N ASP A 129 -8.65 7.64 -11.87
CA ASP A 129 -8.74 8.13 -10.51
C ASP A 129 -8.15 7.08 -9.57
N TRP A 130 -6.89 7.28 -9.19
CA TRP A 130 -6.15 6.33 -8.36
C TRP A 130 -6.75 6.17 -6.97
N TYR A 131 -7.31 7.24 -6.44
CA TYR A 131 -8.01 7.20 -5.16
C TYR A 131 -9.25 6.31 -5.23
N GLU A 132 -10.11 6.53 -6.20
CA GLU A 132 -11.34 5.74 -6.38
C GLU A 132 -11.01 4.26 -6.61
N LEU A 133 -10.02 3.97 -7.45
CA LEU A 133 -9.58 2.60 -7.70
C LEU A 133 -9.01 1.95 -6.43
N SER A 134 -8.25 2.70 -5.63
CA SER A 134 -7.76 2.22 -4.33
C SER A 134 -8.92 1.85 -3.40
N MET A 135 -9.96 2.67 -3.37
CA MET A 135 -11.14 2.41 -2.53
C MET A 135 -11.92 1.18 -2.99
N MET A 136 -12.07 1.00 -4.29
CA MET A 136 -12.71 -0.20 -4.84
C MET A 136 -11.94 -1.46 -4.45
N MET A 137 -10.61 -1.43 -4.52
CA MET A 137 -9.78 -2.56 -4.14
C MET A 137 -9.77 -2.79 -2.62
N ALA A 138 -9.87 -1.73 -1.82
CA ALA A 138 -9.99 -1.85 -0.36
C ALA A 138 -11.28 -2.56 0.07
N ASP A 139 -12.31 -2.55 -0.76
CA ASP A 139 -13.57 -3.26 -0.53
C ASP A 139 -13.62 -4.66 -1.17
N THR A 140 -12.52 -5.12 -1.74
CA THR A 140 -12.44 -6.43 -2.39
C THR A 140 -12.09 -7.50 -1.36
N PRO A 141 -12.86 -8.60 -1.28
CA PRO A 141 -12.52 -9.71 -0.39
C PRO A 141 -11.14 -10.30 -0.72
N CYS A 142 -10.34 -10.53 0.31
CA CYS A 142 -9.00 -11.10 0.19
C CYS A 142 -8.92 -12.43 0.92
N GLY A 143 -8.30 -13.44 0.28
CA GLY A 143 -8.18 -14.79 0.82
C GLY A 143 -7.62 -14.84 2.25
N PRO A 144 -6.48 -14.19 2.55
CA PRO A 144 -5.93 -14.19 3.91
C PRO A 144 -6.84 -13.59 4.97
N LEU A 145 -7.80 -12.74 4.59
CA LEU A 145 -8.74 -12.08 5.50
C LEU A 145 -10.10 -12.76 5.57
N TYR A 146 -10.33 -13.82 4.80
CA TYR A 146 -11.66 -14.42 4.60
C TYR A 146 -12.34 -14.85 5.91
N LYS A 147 -11.56 -15.39 6.87
CA LYS A 147 -12.10 -15.88 8.15
C LYS A 147 -12.18 -14.80 9.24
N SER A 148 -11.81 -13.56 8.93
CA SER A 148 -11.78 -12.47 9.91
C SER A 148 -12.51 -11.23 9.36
N THR A 149 -11.79 -10.29 8.79
CA THR A 149 -12.32 -8.99 8.36
C THR A 149 -12.80 -8.98 6.92
N ILE A 150 -12.43 -9.97 6.12
CA ILE A 150 -12.83 -10.20 4.71
C ILE A 150 -12.17 -9.21 3.75
N THR A 151 -12.28 -7.89 3.99
CA THR A 151 -11.72 -6.86 3.11
C THR A 151 -10.61 -6.07 3.77
N PRO A 152 -9.68 -5.50 2.98
CA PRO A 152 -8.63 -4.63 3.54
C PRO A 152 -9.18 -3.43 4.30
N GLY A 153 -10.26 -2.82 3.81
CA GLY A 153 -10.90 -1.70 4.50
C GLY A 153 -11.38 -2.07 5.90
N ASN A 154 -12.04 -3.22 6.03
CA ASN A 154 -12.47 -3.73 7.34
C ASN A 154 -11.27 -4.05 8.24
N ALA A 155 -10.22 -4.65 7.68
CA ALA A 155 -9.00 -4.95 8.43
C ALA A 155 -8.35 -3.68 8.99
N LEU A 156 -8.29 -2.62 8.17
CA LEU A 156 -7.75 -1.33 8.60
C LEU A 156 -8.57 -0.74 9.76
N ARG A 157 -9.88 -0.72 9.63
CA ARG A 157 -10.78 -0.14 10.66
C ARG A 157 -10.68 -0.91 11.97
N GLU A 158 -10.66 -2.24 11.91
CA GLU A 158 -10.51 -3.07 13.11
C GLU A 158 -9.14 -2.86 13.77
N PHE A 159 -8.08 -2.79 12.97
CA PHE A 159 -6.74 -2.52 13.47
C PHE A 159 -6.66 -1.15 14.14
N ALA A 160 -7.25 -0.12 13.54
CA ALA A 160 -7.26 1.23 14.06
C ALA A 160 -8.01 1.32 15.40
N LEU A 161 -9.12 0.60 15.54
CA LEU A 161 -9.90 0.56 16.79
C LEU A 161 -9.13 -0.14 17.90
N SER A 162 -8.50 -1.28 17.61
CA SER A 162 -7.72 -2.01 18.62
C SER A 162 -6.48 -1.23 19.06
N GLY A 163 -5.86 -0.45 18.17
CA GLY A 163 -4.75 0.43 18.50
C GLY A 163 -5.13 1.62 19.37
N GLN A 164 -6.40 2.02 19.37
CA GLN A 164 -6.90 3.12 20.20
C GLN A 164 -7.23 2.72 21.63
N ILE A 165 -7.39 1.43 21.89
CA ILE A 165 -7.71 0.89 23.22
C ILE A 165 -6.45 0.79 24.08
N HIS A 166 -5.29 0.81 23.47
CA HIS A 166 -3.99 0.75 24.12
C HIS A 166 -3.31 2.11 24.09
#